data_b0d7aaf7e0d9cac15ea0b60ebf43d726
#
_entry.id   b0d7aaf7e0d9cac15ea0b60ebf43d726
#
_cell.length_a   1.000
_cell.length_b   1.000
_cell.length_c   1.000
_cell.angle_alpha   90.00
_cell.angle_beta   90.00
_cell.angle_gamma   90.00
#
_symmetry.space_group_name_H-M   'P 1'
#
loop_
_entity.id
_entity.type
_entity.pdbx_description
1 polymer ?
#
loop_
_entity_poly.entity_id
_entity_poly.type
_entity_poly.pdbx_seq_one_letter_code
_entity_poly.pdbx_strand_id
1 'polypeptide(L)'
;MKKTCLIAAAIVAVLLRSTASWADEIRVLSSVGIKAVVDELAPQFEKTTKHKVTMVFGLAGALKAQIEKGEPFDVAILTPPLLDDLIAKGLVPAKSTIARTGLGLMIKSGAHKPDVSTVDAFKKTLLAAKSITFASAGASGIAFLATAKQLGIADTIKTKPAASGEEVNQNILSGASDLAVLPVSEILPVNGAALGGVFPSEVQTFIIMAAGVNPKAQGTAEKDFVAFLMSPKNNGVIKAKGMERLP
;
A
#
# COMPACT_ATOMS: atom_id res chain seq x y z
N MET A 1 72.15 -46.99 -13.29
CA MET A 1 71.09 -46.95 -12.29
C MET A 1 70.64 -45.50 -12.17
N LYS A 2 69.60 -45.10 -12.87
CA LYS A 2 69.05 -43.70 -12.89
C LYS A 2 67.67 -43.73 -12.26
N LYS A 3 67.51 -43.08 -11.13
CA LYS A 3 66.22 -42.92 -10.43
C LYS A 3 65.55 -41.74 -10.98
N THR A 4 64.44 -41.97 -11.67
CA THR A 4 63.54 -40.89 -12.20
C THR A 4 62.52 -40.53 -11.13
N CYS A 5 62.60 -39.33 -10.56
CA CYS A 5 61.57 -38.74 -9.72
C CYS A 5 60.43 -38.18 -10.57
N LEU A 6 59.24 -38.77 -10.42
CA LEU A 6 57.99 -38.21 -10.95
C LEU A 6 57.42 -37.23 -9.92
N ILE A 7 57.38 -35.93 -10.27
CA ILE A 7 56.70 -34.89 -9.52
C ILE A 7 55.26 -34.85 -10.02
N ALA A 8 54.32 -35.31 -9.20
CA ALA A 8 52.89 -35.14 -9.50
C ALA A 8 52.43 -33.72 -9.10
N ALA A 9 52.18 -32.89 -10.09
CA ALA A 9 51.58 -31.59 -9.90
C ALA A 9 50.06 -31.75 -9.69
N ALA A 10 49.61 -31.63 -8.45
CA ALA A 10 48.18 -31.56 -8.14
C ALA A 10 47.63 -30.18 -8.51
N ILE A 11 46.90 -30.10 -9.62
CA ILE A 11 46.13 -28.90 -10.01
C ILE A 11 44.87 -28.90 -9.15
N VAL A 12 44.86 -28.05 -8.13
CA VAL A 12 43.64 -27.72 -7.37
C VAL A 12 42.81 -26.75 -8.22
N ALA A 13 41.86 -27.28 -8.96
CA ALA A 13 40.84 -26.47 -9.63
C ALA A 13 39.87 -25.96 -8.56
N VAL A 14 40.10 -24.73 -8.11
CA VAL A 14 39.09 -23.97 -7.34
C VAL A 14 37.96 -23.70 -8.27
N LEU A 15 36.91 -24.50 -8.21
CA LEU A 15 35.62 -24.21 -8.83
C LEU A 15 35.02 -23.00 -8.11
N LEU A 16 35.28 -21.79 -8.66
CA LEU A 16 34.48 -20.62 -8.40
C LEU A 16 33.06 -20.92 -8.88
N ARG A 17 32.22 -21.40 -7.97
CA ARG A 17 30.79 -21.44 -8.18
C ARG A 17 30.32 -20.00 -8.22
N SER A 18 30.34 -19.41 -9.42
CA SER A 18 29.51 -18.26 -9.69
C SER A 18 28.07 -18.71 -9.46
N THR A 19 27.52 -18.40 -8.30
CA THR A 19 26.07 -18.47 -8.10
C THR A 19 25.50 -17.45 -9.07
N ALA A 20 25.14 -17.90 -10.27
CA ALA A 20 24.26 -17.11 -11.12
C ALA A 20 23.03 -16.85 -10.28
N SER A 21 22.91 -15.62 -9.77
CA SER A 21 21.70 -15.17 -9.13
C SER A 21 20.63 -15.22 -10.20
N TRP A 22 19.81 -16.26 -10.18
CA TRP A 22 18.66 -16.34 -11.04
C TRP A 22 17.75 -15.18 -10.64
N ALA A 23 17.22 -14.49 -11.62
CA ALA A 23 16.25 -13.44 -11.39
C ALA A 23 14.98 -14.09 -10.84
N ASP A 24 14.71 -13.91 -9.56
CA ASP A 24 13.49 -14.42 -8.93
C ASP A 24 12.31 -13.53 -9.33
N GLU A 25 11.15 -14.12 -9.51
CA GLU A 25 9.89 -13.41 -9.66
C GLU A 25 9.17 -13.36 -8.30
N ILE A 26 8.91 -12.15 -7.81
CA ILE A 26 8.26 -11.90 -6.53
C ILE A 26 6.80 -11.55 -6.79
N ARG A 27 5.87 -12.39 -6.35
CA ARG A 27 4.44 -12.13 -6.41
C ARG A 27 3.97 -11.36 -5.18
N VAL A 28 3.51 -10.14 -5.37
CA VAL A 28 3.09 -9.24 -4.29
C VAL A 28 1.59 -9.01 -4.33
N LEU A 29 0.89 -9.39 -3.26
CA LEU A 29 -0.51 -9.03 -3.04
C LEU A 29 -0.55 -7.73 -2.22
N SER A 30 -0.97 -6.63 -2.81
CA SER A 30 -0.86 -5.30 -2.21
C SER A 30 -2.19 -4.56 -2.16
N SER A 31 -2.48 -3.96 -1.01
CA SER A 31 -3.55 -2.98 -0.89
C SER A 31 -3.32 -1.80 -1.84
N VAL A 32 -4.42 -1.29 -2.43
CA VAL A 32 -4.38 -0.11 -3.30
C VAL A 32 -3.88 1.15 -2.58
N GLY A 33 -3.98 1.22 -1.25
CA GLY A 33 -3.55 2.37 -0.45
C GLY A 33 -2.06 2.74 -0.57
N ILE A 34 -1.20 1.81 -1.04
CA ILE A 34 0.22 2.07 -1.30
C ILE A 34 0.59 1.96 -2.79
N LYS A 35 -0.41 1.75 -3.66
CA LYS A 35 -0.19 1.51 -5.09
C LYS A 35 0.74 2.53 -5.74
N ALA A 36 0.48 3.83 -5.55
CA ALA A 36 1.28 4.89 -6.17
C ALA A 36 2.75 4.88 -5.76
N VAL A 37 3.07 4.40 -4.56
CA VAL A 37 4.46 4.24 -4.06
C VAL A 37 5.12 3.04 -4.73
N VAL A 38 4.46 1.88 -4.73
CA VAL A 38 5.06 0.66 -5.29
C VAL A 38 5.13 0.69 -6.81
N ASP A 39 4.20 1.35 -7.53
CA ASP A 39 4.28 1.57 -8.98
C ASP A 39 5.57 2.34 -9.36
N GLU A 40 6.04 3.25 -8.51
CA GLU A 40 7.28 3.99 -8.74
C GLU A 40 8.52 3.24 -8.25
N LEU A 41 8.43 2.55 -7.11
CA LEU A 41 9.59 1.92 -6.49
C LEU A 41 9.89 0.51 -7.01
N ALA A 42 8.89 -0.28 -7.42
CA ALA A 42 9.13 -1.64 -7.91
C ALA A 42 10.01 -1.67 -9.18
N PRO A 43 9.82 -0.80 -10.20
CA PRO A 43 10.73 -0.75 -11.33
C PRO A 43 12.18 -0.35 -10.95
N GLN A 44 12.35 0.48 -9.91
CA GLN A 44 13.68 0.86 -9.43
C GLN A 44 14.38 -0.33 -8.73
N PHE A 45 13.63 -1.11 -7.95
CA PHE A 45 14.11 -2.35 -7.37
C PHE A 45 14.52 -3.35 -8.45
N GLU A 46 13.66 -3.61 -9.44
CA GLU A 46 13.92 -4.50 -10.55
C GLU A 46 15.19 -4.12 -11.32
N LYS A 47 15.38 -2.81 -11.58
CA LYS A 47 16.56 -2.30 -12.29
C LYS A 47 17.85 -2.57 -11.52
N THR A 48 17.82 -2.48 -10.20
CA THR A 48 19.02 -2.61 -9.35
C THR A 48 19.36 -4.04 -9.00
N THR A 49 18.36 -4.90 -8.85
CA THR A 49 18.53 -6.29 -8.36
C THR A 49 18.42 -7.34 -9.46
N LYS A 50 17.80 -7.00 -10.59
CA LYS A 50 17.42 -7.92 -11.69
C LYS A 50 16.27 -8.87 -11.36
N HIS A 51 15.74 -8.87 -10.12
CA HIS A 51 14.52 -9.59 -9.78
C HIS A 51 13.32 -8.95 -10.48
N LYS A 52 12.22 -9.72 -10.62
CA LYS A 52 10.95 -9.25 -11.16
C LYS A 52 9.92 -9.13 -10.06
N VAL A 53 9.04 -8.14 -10.15
CA VAL A 53 7.96 -7.90 -9.17
C VAL A 53 6.63 -7.89 -9.88
N THR A 54 5.83 -8.92 -9.64
CA THR A 54 4.46 -9.02 -10.15
C THR A 54 3.47 -8.56 -9.10
N MET A 55 2.78 -7.44 -9.35
CA MET A 55 1.86 -6.81 -8.42
C MET A 55 0.41 -7.21 -8.67
N VAL A 56 -0.29 -7.64 -7.63
CA VAL A 56 -1.74 -7.84 -7.62
C VAL A 56 -2.35 -6.87 -6.62
N PHE A 57 -3.16 -5.93 -7.10
CA PHE A 57 -3.79 -4.93 -6.26
C PHE A 57 -5.24 -5.25 -5.94
N GLY A 58 -5.67 -4.90 -4.72
CA GLY A 58 -7.05 -5.08 -4.27
C GLY A 58 -7.34 -4.39 -2.94
N LEU A 59 -8.58 -4.51 -2.48
CA LEU A 59 -8.92 -4.13 -1.11
C LEU A 59 -8.24 -5.09 -0.13
N ALA A 60 -7.64 -4.55 0.92
CA ALA A 60 -6.81 -5.32 1.85
C ALA A 60 -7.53 -6.53 2.47
N GLY A 61 -8.82 -6.39 2.81
CA GLY A 61 -9.63 -7.50 3.32
C GLY A 61 -9.88 -8.61 2.29
N ALA A 62 -10.07 -8.25 1.01
CA ALA A 62 -10.24 -9.23 -0.06
C ALA A 62 -8.94 -10.01 -0.33
N LEU A 63 -7.79 -9.32 -0.32
CA LEU A 63 -6.48 -9.96 -0.48
C LEU A 63 -6.17 -10.90 0.69
N LYS A 64 -6.48 -10.49 1.94
CA LYS A 64 -6.36 -11.37 3.10
C LYS A 64 -7.18 -12.65 2.90
N ALA A 65 -8.43 -12.53 2.46
CA ALA A 65 -9.30 -13.69 2.21
C ALA A 65 -8.76 -14.60 1.09
N GLN A 66 -8.10 -14.05 0.07
CA GLN A 66 -7.42 -14.83 -0.97
C GLN A 66 -6.24 -15.62 -0.39
N ILE A 67 -5.39 -14.98 0.43
CA ILE A 67 -4.27 -15.63 1.12
C ILE A 67 -4.77 -16.79 2.00
N GLU A 68 -5.83 -16.59 2.76
CA GLU A 68 -6.44 -17.60 3.61
C GLU A 68 -7.02 -18.80 2.83
N LYS A 69 -7.41 -18.57 1.58
CA LYS A 69 -7.85 -19.64 0.64
C LYS A 69 -6.70 -20.32 -0.09
N GLY A 70 -5.46 -19.92 0.16
CA GLY A 70 -4.27 -20.52 -0.44
C GLY A 70 -3.81 -19.87 -1.74
N GLU A 71 -4.26 -18.64 -2.06
CA GLU A 71 -3.70 -17.88 -3.20
C GLU A 71 -2.18 -17.72 -3.02
N PRO A 72 -1.38 -18.07 -4.04
CA PRO A 72 0.08 -17.93 -3.96
C PRO A 72 0.49 -16.46 -3.82
N PHE A 73 1.44 -16.22 -2.93
CA PHE A 73 2.07 -14.91 -2.74
C PHE A 73 3.47 -15.09 -2.14
N ASP A 74 4.32 -14.11 -2.36
CA ASP A 74 5.64 -14.00 -1.73
C ASP A 74 5.67 -12.87 -0.70
N VAL A 75 5.01 -11.74 -1.02
CA VAL A 75 4.86 -10.60 -0.12
C VAL A 75 3.39 -10.18 -0.08
N ALA A 76 2.86 -9.95 1.11
CA ALA A 76 1.57 -9.33 1.33
C ALA A 76 1.77 -7.92 1.90
N ILE A 77 1.18 -6.88 1.26
CA ILE A 77 1.21 -5.50 1.78
C ILE A 77 -0.22 -5.10 2.13
N LEU A 78 -0.53 -5.16 3.42
CA LEU A 78 -1.87 -4.96 3.98
C LEU A 78 -1.82 -3.99 5.17
N THR A 79 -2.98 -3.72 5.76
CA THR A 79 -3.02 -3.00 7.04
C THR A 79 -2.56 -3.91 8.18
N PRO A 80 -1.91 -3.36 9.25
CA PRO A 80 -1.38 -4.16 10.35
C PRO A 80 -2.36 -5.14 10.98
N PRO A 81 -3.64 -4.80 11.27
CA PRO A 81 -4.56 -5.77 11.87
C PRO A 81 -4.80 -7.01 11.00
N LEU A 82 -4.85 -6.85 9.67
CA LEU A 82 -5.05 -7.97 8.76
C LEU A 82 -3.80 -8.87 8.68
N LEU A 83 -2.60 -8.27 8.78
CA LEU A 83 -1.36 -9.05 8.89
C LEU A 83 -1.27 -9.76 10.25
N ASP A 84 -1.74 -9.17 11.34
CA ASP A 84 -1.79 -9.83 12.65
C ASP A 84 -2.66 -11.09 12.62
N ASP A 85 -3.81 -11.04 11.93
CA ASP A 85 -4.64 -12.22 11.71
C ASP A 85 -3.91 -13.30 10.89
N LEU A 86 -3.16 -12.91 9.85
CA LEU A 86 -2.35 -13.86 9.05
C LEU A 86 -1.20 -14.44 9.86
N ILE A 87 -0.57 -13.66 10.73
CA ILE A 87 0.47 -14.11 11.66
C ILE A 87 -0.11 -15.13 12.64
N ALA A 88 -1.26 -14.83 13.24
CA ALA A 88 -1.94 -15.75 14.17
C ALA A 88 -2.30 -17.10 13.51
N LYS A 89 -2.49 -17.12 12.18
CA LYS A 89 -2.74 -18.33 11.39
C LYS A 89 -1.49 -18.99 10.83
N GLY A 90 -0.30 -18.46 11.13
CA GLY A 90 0.98 -19.00 10.64
C GLY A 90 1.21 -18.80 9.13
N LEU A 91 0.41 -17.93 8.47
CA LEU A 91 0.53 -17.64 7.03
C LEU A 91 1.59 -16.58 6.73
N VAL A 92 1.98 -15.80 7.73
CA VAL A 92 3.04 -14.80 7.70
C VAL A 92 3.76 -14.87 9.06
N PRO A 93 5.10 -14.86 9.14
CA PRO A 93 5.82 -14.98 10.41
C PRO A 93 5.91 -13.66 11.18
N ALA A 94 5.96 -12.54 10.47
CA ALA A 94 6.10 -11.20 11.04
C ALA A 94 5.64 -10.13 10.04
N LYS A 95 5.45 -8.91 10.53
CA LYS A 95 5.15 -7.74 9.71
C LYS A 95 6.20 -6.64 9.87
N SER A 96 6.41 -5.87 8.82
CA SER A 96 7.28 -4.69 8.79
C SER A 96 6.48 -3.50 8.32
N THR A 97 6.40 -2.44 9.10
CA THR A 97 5.65 -1.22 8.73
C THR A 97 6.41 -0.43 7.68
N ILE A 98 5.71 -0.08 6.58
CA ILE A 98 6.31 0.67 5.47
C ILE A 98 6.05 2.17 5.62
N ALA A 99 4.77 2.57 5.64
CA ALA A 99 4.36 3.97 5.67
C ALA A 99 2.90 4.08 6.13
N ARG A 100 2.45 5.32 6.35
CA ARG A 100 1.05 5.65 6.62
C ARG A 100 0.58 6.78 5.73
N THR A 101 -0.72 6.90 5.53
CA THR A 101 -1.39 7.99 4.83
C THR A 101 -2.60 8.44 5.61
N GLY A 102 -2.84 9.74 5.70
CA GLY A 102 -4.04 10.29 6.31
C GLY A 102 -5.25 10.21 5.37
N LEU A 103 -6.44 10.34 5.91
CA LEU A 103 -7.66 10.52 5.13
C LEU A 103 -7.78 11.96 4.61
N GLY A 104 -8.32 12.08 3.40
CA GLY A 104 -8.60 13.36 2.77
C GLY A 104 -9.96 13.36 2.08
N LEU A 105 -10.43 14.56 1.77
CA LEU A 105 -11.56 14.78 0.88
C LEU A 105 -11.06 14.94 -0.56
N MET A 106 -11.56 14.13 -1.47
CA MET A 106 -11.35 14.30 -2.90
C MET A 106 -12.51 15.08 -3.48
N ILE A 107 -12.17 16.03 -4.35
CA ILE A 107 -13.11 16.85 -5.14
C ILE A 107 -12.76 16.74 -6.62
N LYS A 108 -13.68 17.09 -7.51
CA LYS A 108 -13.36 17.25 -8.93
C LYS A 108 -12.39 18.44 -9.11
N SER A 109 -11.41 18.33 -9.99
CA SER A 109 -10.51 19.43 -10.30
C SER A 109 -11.28 20.68 -10.74
N GLY A 110 -10.88 21.83 -10.21
CA GLY A 110 -11.57 23.12 -10.44
C GLY A 110 -12.80 23.38 -9.55
N ALA A 111 -13.26 22.40 -8.78
CA ALA A 111 -14.31 22.64 -7.80
C ALA A 111 -13.81 23.50 -6.63
N HIS A 112 -14.73 24.19 -5.97
CA HIS A 112 -14.42 24.98 -4.77
C HIS A 112 -13.85 24.07 -3.67
N LYS A 113 -12.71 24.44 -3.10
CA LYS A 113 -12.11 23.69 -1.98
C LYS A 113 -12.96 23.86 -0.73
N PRO A 114 -13.40 22.76 -0.12
CA PRO A 114 -14.15 22.81 1.13
C PRO A 114 -13.26 23.27 2.29
N ASP A 115 -13.86 23.93 3.27
CA ASP A 115 -13.17 24.27 4.51
C ASP A 115 -13.15 23.07 5.44
N VAL A 116 -11.94 22.62 5.75
CA VAL A 116 -11.67 21.51 6.69
C VAL A 116 -10.65 21.92 7.76
N SER A 117 -10.48 23.23 7.98
CA SER A 117 -9.47 23.79 8.87
C SER A 117 -9.69 23.45 10.35
N THR A 118 -10.93 23.19 10.74
CA THR A 118 -11.34 22.79 12.10
C THR A 118 -12.35 21.65 12.04
N VAL A 119 -12.55 20.96 13.16
CA VAL A 119 -13.58 19.90 13.27
C VAL A 119 -14.96 20.43 12.94
N ASP A 120 -15.31 21.65 13.38
CA ASP A 120 -16.61 22.27 13.08
C ASP A 120 -16.78 22.62 11.61
N ALA A 121 -15.74 23.18 10.97
CA ALA A 121 -15.75 23.47 9.54
C ALA A 121 -15.86 22.18 8.72
N PHE A 122 -15.11 21.15 9.09
CA PHE A 122 -15.18 19.82 8.49
C PHE A 122 -16.58 19.20 8.61
N LYS A 123 -17.17 19.25 9.82
CA LYS A 123 -18.54 18.79 10.07
C LYS A 123 -19.56 19.51 9.20
N LYS A 124 -19.48 20.86 9.11
CA LYS A 124 -20.33 21.66 8.24
C LYS A 124 -20.16 21.28 6.77
N THR A 125 -18.92 21.08 6.32
CA THR A 125 -18.61 20.63 4.96
C THR A 125 -19.29 19.30 4.64
N LEU A 126 -19.17 18.29 5.53
CA LEU A 126 -19.80 16.98 5.31
C LEU A 126 -21.34 17.06 5.30
N LEU A 127 -21.94 17.89 6.17
CA LEU A 127 -23.40 18.09 6.22
C LEU A 127 -23.95 18.84 5.00
N ALA A 128 -23.16 19.75 4.42
CA ALA A 128 -23.55 20.54 3.24
C ALA A 128 -23.40 19.75 1.92
N ALA A 129 -22.62 18.66 1.93
CA ALA A 129 -22.38 17.85 0.75
C ALA A 129 -23.68 17.25 0.20
N LYS A 130 -23.85 17.30 -1.13
CA LYS A 130 -24.98 16.66 -1.81
C LYS A 130 -24.85 15.15 -1.83
N SER A 131 -23.62 14.66 -1.93
CA SER A 131 -23.29 13.24 -1.91
C SER A 131 -21.82 13.03 -1.55
N ILE A 132 -21.54 12.12 -0.62
CA ILE A 132 -20.19 11.71 -0.21
C ILE A 132 -19.99 10.26 -0.59
N THR A 133 -19.05 9.98 -1.49
CA THR A 133 -18.72 8.61 -1.91
C THR A 133 -17.47 8.09 -1.21
N PHE A 134 -17.41 6.79 -0.98
CA PHE A 134 -16.27 6.09 -0.35
C PHE A 134 -16.37 4.59 -0.62
N ALA A 135 -15.25 3.88 -0.62
CA ALA A 135 -15.25 2.43 -0.76
C ALA A 135 -15.71 1.76 0.55
N SER A 136 -16.91 1.19 0.58
CA SER A 136 -17.59 0.70 1.80
C SER A 136 -16.81 -0.40 2.53
N ALA A 137 -16.15 -1.30 1.79
CA ALA A 137 -15.32 -2.37 2.35
C ALA A 137 -13.82 -1.98 2.48
N GLY A 138 -13.46 -0.75 2.12
CA GLY A 138 -12.10 -0.22 2.24
C GLY A 138 -11.80 0.29 3.66
N ALA A 139 -10.52 0.25 4.06
CA ALA A 139 -10.10 0.74 5.37
C ALA A 139 -10.47 2.22 5.58
N SER A 140 -10.36 3.07 4.54
CA SER A 140 -10.74 4.48 4.58
C SER A 140 -12.24 4.70 4.76
N GLY A 141 -13.07 3.89 4.09
CA GLY A 141 -14.52 3.95 4.22
C GLY A 141 -14.99 3.56 5.62
N ILE A 142 -14.42 2.48 6.18
CA ILE A 142 -14.68 2.04 7.55
C ILE A 142 -14.29 3.15 8.54
N ALA A 143 -13.10 3.74 8.38
CA ALA A 143 -12.61 4.82 9.23
C ALA A 143 -13.48 6.09 9.11
N PHE A 144 -13.91 6.44 7.90
CA PHE A 144 -14.81 7.57 7.67
C PHE A 144 -16.15 7.40 8.39
N LEU A 145 -16.77 6.23 8.28
CA LEU A 145 -18.03 5.96 8.97
C LEU A 145 -17.88 6.03 10.49
N ALA A 146 -16.75 5.55 11.03
CA ALA A 146 -16.44 5.71 12.45
C ALA A 146 -16.29 7.18 12.85
N THR A 147 -15.59 7.98 12.04
CA THR A 147 -15.46 9.44 12.25
C THR A 147 -16.82 10.14 12.17
N ALA A 148 -17.66 9.81 11.19
CA ALA A 148 -19.01 10.39 11.08
C ALA A 148 -19.87 10.07 12.31
N LYS A 149 -19.75 8.85 12.84
CA LYS A 149 -20.41 8.44 14.09
C LYS A 149 -19.88 9.22 15.29
N GLN A 150 -18.57 9.37 15.41
CA GLN A 150 -17.92 10.16 16.47
C GLN A 150 -18.39 11.62 16.45
N LEU A 151 -18.57 12.19 15.27
CA LEU A 151 -19.06 13.57 15.07
C LEU A 151 -20.59 13.71 15.26
N GLY A 152 -21.31 12.60 15.44
CA GLY A 152 -22.77 12.60 15.58
C GLY A 152 -23.53 12.99 14.31
N ILE A 153 -22.97 12.72 13.12
CA ILE A 153 -23.56 13.09 11.82
C ILE A 153 -23.79 11.90 10.89
N ALA A 154 -23.52 10.69 11.34
CA ALA A 154 -23.59 9.49 10.48
C ALA A 154 -24.96 9.34 9.79
N ASP A 155 -26.06 9.62 10.51
CA ASP A 155 -27.43 9.48 10.02
C ASP A 155 -27.93 10.71 9.20
N THR A 156 -27.14 11.79 9.18
CA THR A 156 -27.53 13.07 8.56
C THR A 156 -26.83 13.30 7.23
N ILE A 157 -25.58 12.82 7.06
CA ILE A 157 -24.81 12.99 5.84
C ILE A 157 -25.37 12.13 4.71
N LYS A 158 -25.33 12.67 3.49
CA LYS A 158 -25.79 11.96 2.28
C LYS A 158 -24.65 11.13 1.71
N THR A 159 -24.67 9.84 1.95
CA THR A 159 -23.62 8.91 1.52
C THR A 159 -23.99 8.16 0.25
N LYS A 160 -22.98 7.87 -0.58
CA LYS A 160 -23.06 7.01 -1.76
C LYS A 160 -21.90 5.98 -1.65
N PRO A 161 -22.13 4.86 -0.93
CA PRO A 161 -21.13 3.79 -0.84
C PRO A 161 -20.82 3.22 -2.22
N ALA A 162 -19.55 2.92 -2.45
CA ALA A 162 -19.03 2.31 -3.68
C ALA A 162 -18.37 0.96 -3.36
N ALA A 163 -18.31 0.06 -4.35
CA ALA A 163 -17.69 -1.25 -4.18
C ALA A 163 -16.16 -1.19 -4.25
N SER A 164 -15.60 -0.16 -4.91
CA SER A 164 -14.16 -0.04 -5.12
C SER A 164 -13.70 1.43 -5.14
N GLY A 165 -12.39 1.65 -5.02
CA GLY A 165 -11.80 2.98 -5.22
C GLY A 165 -11.99 3.52 -6.64
N GLU A 166 -12.02 2.65 -7.65
CA GLU A 166 -12.30 3.04 -9.03
C GLU A 166 -13.71 3.63 -9.18
N GLU A 167 -14.71 2.99 -8.59
CA GLU A 167 -16.08 3.52 -8.59
C GLU A 167 -16.18 4.85 -7.83
N VAL A 168 -15.43 5.00 -6.72
CA VAL A 168 -15.31 6.29 -6.00
C VAL A 168 -14.78 7.37 -6.94
N ASN A 169 -13.71 7.08 -7.69
CA ASN A 169 -13.13 8.01 -8.66
C ASN A 169 -14.16 8.40 -9.74
N GLN A 170 -14.86 7.42 -10.31
CA GLN A 170 -15.89 7.66 -11.32
C GLN A 170 -17.04 8.54 -10.79
N ASN A 171 -17.47 8.35 -9.55
CA ASN A 171 -18.50 9.17 -8.92
C ASN A 171 -18.11 10.64 -8.82
N ILE A 172 -16.82 10.94 -8.53
CA ILE A 172 -16.30 12.32 -8.49
C ILE A 172 -16.14 12.88 -9.90
N LEU A 173 -15.51 12.14 -10.81
CA LEU A 173 -15.20 12.63 -12.16
C LEU A 173 -16.48 12.90 -12.97
N SER A 174 -17.51 12.08 -12.82
CA SER A 174 -18.82 12.29 -13.44
C SER A 174 -19.67 13.36 -12.76
N GLY A 175 -19.34 13.77 -11.53
CA GLY A 175 -20.17 14.67 -10.73
C GLY A 175 -21.37 13.99 -10.04
N ALA A 176 -21.41 12.65 -10.01
CA ALA A 176 -22.41 11.89 -9.27
C ALA A 176 -22.27 12.05 -7.75
N SER A 177 -21.08 12.43 -7.29
CA SER A 177 -20.80 12.88 -5.92
C SER A 177 -19.94 14.13 -5.95
N ASP A 178 -20.12 15.02 -5.01
CA ASP A 178 -19.33 16.25 -4.88
C ASP A 178 -18.12 16.07 -3.94
N LEU A 179 -18.17 15.13 -3.03
CA LEU A 179 -17.06 14.74 -2.16
C LEU A 179 -16.81 13.24 -2.21
N ALA A 180 -15.53 12.86 -2.08
CA ALA A 180 -15.16 11.51 -1.75
C ALA A 180 -14.21 11.47 -0.57
N VAL A 181 -14.23 10.36 0.19
CA VAL A 181 -13.27 10.09 1.25
C VAL A 181 -12.37 8.94 0.82
N LEU A 182 -11.09 9.24 0.69
CA LEU A 182 -10.03 8.28 0.35
C LEU A 182 -8.75 8.63 1.13
N PRO A 183 -7.79 7.69 1.20
CA PRO A 183 -6.42 8.01 1.60
C PRO A 183 -5.81 9.06 0.67
N VAL A 184 -5.02 9.99 1.20
CA VAL A 184 -4.36 11.01 0.37
C VAL A 184 -3.53 10.37 -0.75
N SER A 185 -2.89 9.23 -0.49
CA SER A 185 -2.13 8.45 -1.47
C SER A 185 -2.95 7.92 -2.65
N GLU A 186 -4.26 7.76 -2.47
CA GLU A 186 -5.19 7.34 -3.53
C GLU A 186 -5.81 8.53 -4.26
N ILE A 187 -5.85 9.71 -3.63
CA ILE A 187 -6.40 10.94 -4.23
C ILE A 187 -5.40 11.57 -5.22
N LEU A 188 -4.14 11.71 -4.79
CA LEU A 188 -3.14 12.46 -5.55
C LEU A 188 -2.89 11.96 -6.99
N PRO A 189 -2.93 10.63 -7.29
CA PRO A 189 -2.70 10.15 -8.64
C PRO A 189 -3.91 10.25 -9.57
N VAL A 190 -5.08 10.68 -9.10
CA VAL A 190 -6.31 10.68 -9.90
C VAL A 190 -6.37 11.90 -10.82
N ASN A 191 -6.20 11.68 -12.12
CA ASN A 191 -6.37 12.75 -13.12
C ASN A 191 -7.80 13.28 -13.14
N GLY A 192 -7.95 14.59 -13.12
CA GLY A 192 -9.26 15.25 -13.11
C GLY A 192 -9.90 15.38 -11.71
N ALA A 193 -9.22 14.89 -10.66
CA ALA A 193 -9.57 15.11 -9.26
C ALA A 193 -8.50 15.94 -8.54
N ALA A 194 -8.82 16.45 -7.37
CA ALA A 194 -7.92 17.21 -6.52
C ALA A 194 -8.15 16.87 -5.04
N LEU A 195 -7.11 17.05 -4.24
CA LEU A 195 -7.22 17.01 -2.78
C LEU A 195 -7.94 18.29 -2.30
N GLY A 196 -9.17 18.12 -1.82
CA GLY A 196 -9.97 19.19 -1.23
C GLY A 196 -9.44 19.63 0.14
N GLY A 197 -8.86 18.69 0.87
CA GLY A 197 -8.20 18.91 2.16
C GLY A 197 -8.04 17.60 2.92
N VAL A 198 -7.18 17.59 3.93
CA VAL A 198 -7.02 16.46 4.85
C VAL A 198 -7.97 16.62 6.04
N PHE A 199 -8.32 15.52 6.69
CA PHE A 199 -9.12 15.59 7.91
C PHE A 199 -8.41 16.40 8.99
N PRO A 200 -9.14 17.17 9.82
CA PRO A 200 -8.57 17.81 11.00
C PRO A 200 -7.83 16.81 11.90
N SER A 201 -6.74 17.23 12.53
CA SER A 201 -5.88 16.37 13.35
C SER A 201 -6.61 15.57 14.41
N GLU A 202 -7.64 16.19 15.02
CA GLU A 202 -8.44 15.62 16.13
C GLU A 202 -9.31 14.44 15.70
N VAL A 203 -9.63 14.37 14.40
CA VAL A 203 -10.45 13.30 13.82
C VAL A 203 -9.75 12.58 12.67
N GLN A 204 -8.45 12.84 12.49
CA GLN A 204 -7.65 12.18 11.47
C GLN A 204 -7.43 10.72 11.82
N THR A 205 -7.65 9.86 10.84
CA THR A 205 -7.29 8.45 10.91
C THR A 205 -6.20 8.15 9.89
N PHE A 206 -5.12 7.54 10.34
CA PHE A 206 -4.05 7.11 9.47
C PHE A 206 -4.24 5.65 9.05
N ILE A 207 -4.19 5.42 7.75
CA ILE A 207 -4.15 4.07 7.19
C ILE A 207 -2.68 3.67 7.08
N ILE A 208 -2.28 2.67 7.86
CA ILE A 208 -0.91 2.16 7.90
C ILE A 208 -0.80 0.99 6.93
N MET A 209 0.28 0.96 6.16
CA MET A 209 0.66 -0.13 5.28
C MET A 209 1.88 -0.84 5.85
N ALA A 210 1.77 -2.15 5.97
CA ALA A 210 2.85 -3.01 6.42
C ALA A 210 3.00 -4.20 5.47
N ALA A 211 4.20 -4.75 5.39
CA ALA A 211 4.50 -5.94 4.59
C ALA A 211 4.70 -7.16 5.48
N GLY A 212 4.27 -8.31 5.00
CA GLY A 212 4.60 -9.62 5.53
C GLY A 212 5.11 -10.52 4.40
N VAL A 213 6.16 -11.28 4.67
CA VAL A 213 6.76 -12.22 3.72
C VAL A 213 6.21 -13.62 3.98
N ASN A 214 5.92 -14.37 2.91
CA ASN A 214 5.46 -15.75 3.01
C ASN A 214 6.56 -16.60 3.65
N PRO A 215 6.28 -17.41 4.69
CA PRO A 215 7.28 -18.26 5.34
C PRO A 215 7.85 -19.35 4.43
N LYS A 216 7.17 -19.67 3.32
CA LYS A 216 7.58 -20.66 2.32
C LYS A 216 8.42 -20.04 1.18
N ALA A 217 8.60 -18.72 1.17
CA ALA A 217 9.48 -18.05 0.20
C ALA A 217 10.92 -18.57 0.36
N GLN A 218 11.51 -19.02 -0.76
CA GLN A 218 12.77 -19.79 -0.74
C GLN A 218 14.01 -18.91 -0.91
N GLY A 219 13.81 -17.65 -1.34
CA GLY A 219 14.87 -16.71 -1.65
C GLY A 219 15.09 -15.63 -0.60
N THR A 220 15.91 -14.65 -0.96
CA THR A 220 16.10 -13.40 -0.21
C THR A 220 15.41 -12.23 -0.88
N ALA A 221 15.03 -12.37 -2.16
CA ALA A 221 14.49 -11.33 -3.00
C ALA A 221 13.24 -10.65 -2.39
N GLU A 222 12.37 -11.42 -1.73
CA GLU A 222 11.16 -10.93 -1.06
C GLU A 222 11.52 -10.04 0.14
N LYS A 223 12.50 -10.45 0.92
CA LYS A 223 13.01 -9.68 2.07
C LYS A 223 13.73 -8.43 1.60
N ASP A 224 14.51 -8.55 0.53
CA ASP A 224 15.23 -7.43 -0.08
C ASP A 224 14.25 -6.40 -0.66
N PHE A 225 13.14 -6.86 -1.27
CA PHE A 225 12.08 -5.96 -1.74
C PHE A 225 11.43 -5.21 -0.58
N VAL A 226 11.06 -5.89 0.50
CA VAL A 226 10.50 -5.24 1.69
C VAL A 226 11.49 -4.25 2.30
N ALA A 227 12.77 -4.64 2.46
CA ALA A 227 13.83 -3.77 2.95
C ALA A 227 14.05 -2.55 2.05
N PHE A 228 13.97 -2.75 0.72
CA PHE A 228 14.05 -1.66 -0.25
C PHE A 228 12.89 -0.68 -0.08
N LEU A 229 11.64 -1.15 0.03
CA LEU A 229 10.48 -0.29 0.28
C LEU A 229 10.63 0.51 1.58
N MET A 230 11.25 -0.07 2.61
CA MET A 230 11.48 0.56 3.92
C MET A 230 12.68 1.50 3.94
N SER A 231 13.53 1.48 2.93
CA SER A 231 14.76 2.27 2.90
C SER A 231 14.49 3.78 3.05
N PRO A 232 15.22 4.50 3.93
CA PRO A 232 15.13 5.95 4.05
C PRO A 232 15.38 6.70 2.74
N LYS A 233 16.13 6.11 1.80
CA LYS A 233 16.39 6.69 0.46
C LYS A 233 15.08 6.93 -0.31
N ASN A 234 14.04 6.18 -0.01
CA ASN A 234 12.74 6.25 -0.68
C ASN A 234 11.75 7.21 0.01
N ASN A 235 12.17 7.92 1.07
CA ASN A 235 11.28 8.86 1.79
C ASN A 235 10.74 9.98 0.89
N GLY A 236 11.53 10.44 -0.08
CA GLY A 236 11.09 11.43 -1.06
C GLY A 236 9.91 10.95 -1.89
N VAL A 237 9.98 9.72 -2.40
CA VAL A 237 8.88 9.09 -3.18
C VAL A 237 7.65 8.90 -2.29
N ILE A 238 7.83 8.35 -1.09
CA ILE A 238 6.73 8.13 -0.14
C ILE A 238 5.98 9.44 0.14
N LYS A 239 6.71 10.53 0.44
CA LYS A 239 6.13 11.85 0.70
C LYS A 239 5.43 12.42 -0.54
N ALA A 240 6.04 12.31 -1.72
CA ALA A 240 5.43 12.78 -2.97
C ALA A 240 4.12 12.07 -3.32
N LYS A 241 3.94 10.81 -2.86
CA LYS A 241 2.70 10.04 -3.03
C LYS A 241 1.71 10.19 -1.87
N GLY A 242 1.84 11.21 -1.03
CA GLY A 242 0.90 11.49 0.07
C GLY A 242 0.97 10.51 1.24
N MET A 243 2.12 9.90 1.42
CA MET A 243 2.40 9.01 2.55
C MET A 243 3.57 9.55 3.39
N GLU A 244 3.70 9.05 4.59
CA GLU A 244 4.81 9.38 5.49
C GLU A 244 5.29 8.13 6.25
N ARG A 245 6.53 8.15 6.73
CA ARG A 245 7.01 7.13 7.66
C ARG A 245 6.34 7.31 9.02
N LEU A 246 6.26 6.23 9.76
CA LEU A 246 5.89 6.36 11.15
C LEU A 246 7.05 6.99 11.93
N PRO A 247 6.73 7.75 12.99
CA PRO A 247 7.74 8.32 13.91
C PRO A 247 8.62 7.25 14.53
#